data_1a9147ad9a4e40d8d8313c5d16634cb1
#
_entry.id   1a9147ad9a4e40d8d8313c5d16634cb1
#
_cell.length_a   1.000
_cell.length_b   1.000
_cell.length_c   1.000
_cell.angle_alpha   90.00
_cell.angle_beta   90.00
_cell.angle_gamma   90.00
#
_symmetry.space_group_name_H-M   'P 1'
#
loop_
_entity.id
_entity.type
_entity.pdbx_description
1 polymer ?
#
loop_
_entity_poly.entity_id
_entity_poly.type
_entity_poly.pdbx_seq_one_letter_code
_entity_poly.pdbx_strand_id
1 'polypeptide(L)'
;MRNVNLKKLIATIGATALISSGLVVAVAAPAQATTPVCVEDAKTGVITCDGLLSNGAKYRTMVPSNYGGTFFFWQHGVRPSYPYPGYVVPTGVEQMSPTSVNHKVSTVKPMLQLGYGIAAYDCSSKGLHGWNTADCVEMLNELVTITKKRISITKTVVYGSSMAGAILTPYIEKYPSGADAVGILAGVSPSIANTLKSGCDFLYIFSVFFDPTIKGCTVMGTKGVPGHMAVLGDFAKVGALLTQWSKDYGSLPLAYPSAIVPAGIPQRSALLMAGLMAGIPTKSAHMDGISTSATLVPEGSINSTVAILENAQDFLGTAYFGGQGVAEVVGAGFYDNTKTNFSALLSDEDLGRFTVGLSGEEAVGAMLATLAAYPRVEGVPASVAKLAALDKSKFDTTKPVVLLSNEADRLVLSGNQVHYVNKAKAVYEARVAAWDKRLAAAKDQPEISFLLKNKPVWNTVSMYALTPDTYTKFTATGAPDLTAPVAISGVGHESFTKEQLMTWVRVLASSAKTGKVPSQTVLNTILPKVPYLNTDPDYQPAELKYQD
;
A
#
# COMPACT_ATOMS: atom_id res chain seq x y z
N MET A 1 -1.58 -1.46 14.36
CA MET A 1 -0.45 -0.92 15.16
C MET A 1 -0.97 -0.59 16.55
N ARG A 2 -0.25 -0.94 17.64
CA ARG A 2 -0.65 -0.52 18.99
C ARG A 2 -0.71 0.99 19.00
N ASN A 3 -1.76 1.57 19.61
CA ASN A 3 -1.86 3.01 19.87
C ASN A 3 -0.52 3.49 20.46
N VAL A 4 0.29 4.13 19.63
CA VAL A 4 1.50 4.80 20.10
C VAL A 4 1.01 6.01 20.86
N ASN A 5 1.15 5.96 22.18
CA ASN A 5 0.73 7.05 23.06
C ASN A 5 1.64 8.26 22.78
N LEU A 6 1.19 9.15 21.92
CA LEU A 6 1.93 10.33 21.43
C LEU A 6 2.49 11.20 22.58
N LYS A 7 1.87 11.13 23.77
CA LYS A 7 2.38 11.79 24.98
C LYS A 7 3.74 11.23 25.46
N LYS A 8 4.05 9.96 25.19
CA LYS A 8 5.39 9.40 25.49
C LYS A 8 6.44 9.81 24.48
N LEU A 9 6.03 10.12 23.23
CA LEU A 9 6.94 10.53 22.18
C LEU A 9 7.49 11.95 22.40
N ILE A 10 6.68 12.86 22.95
CA ILE A 10 7.06 14.26 23.16
C ILE A 10 7.89 14.46 24.42
N ALA A 11 7.73 13.63 25.44
CA ALA A 11 8.46 13.75 26.70
C ALA A 11 9.93 13.28 26.66
N THR A 12 10.34 12.55 25.62
CA THR A 12 11.70 11.95 25.52
C THR A 12 12.66 12.76 24.65
N ILE A 13 12.21 13.85 24.01
CA ILE A 13 13.06 14.68 23.12
C ILE A 13 13.93 15.70 23.90
N GLY A 14 13.79 15.76 25.20
CA GLY A 14 14.37 16.82 26.05
C GLY A 14 15.75 16.56 26.68
N ALA A 15 16.50 15.52 26.40
CA ALA A 15 17.87 15.38 26.91
C ALA A 15 18.63 14.21 26.27
N THR A 16 19.43 14.45 25.24
CA THR A 16 20.70 13.71 25.11
C THR A 16 21.70 14.53 24.28
N ALA A 17 22.72 14.99 25.00
CA ALA A 17 23.88 15.70 24.47
C ALA A 17 24.78 14.77 23.65
N LEU A 18 25.37 15.37 22.63
CA LEU A 18 26.47 14.96 21.78
C LEU A 18 27.51 14.04 22.49
N ILE A 19 27.63 12.83 21.96
CA ILE A 19 28.90 12.09 22.01
C ILE A 19 29.32 11.82 20.57
N SER A 20 30.28 12.57 20.09
CA SER A 20 30.98 12.35 18.83
C SER A 20 31.95 11.18 19.00
N SER A 21 31.54 9.98 18.63
CA SER A 21 32.47 8.87 18.40
C SER A 21 32.55 8.60 16.89
N GLY A 22 33.74 8.85 16.33
CA GLY A 22 34.05 8.57 14.93
C GLY A 22 33.80 7.10 14.60
N LEU A 23 32.77 6.83 13.79
CA LEU A 23 32.58 5.53 13.16
C LEU A 23 33.57 5.44 11.98
N VAL A 24 34.61 4.66 12.14
CA VAL A 24 35.38 4.12 11.03
C VAL A 24 34.45 3.14 10.30
N VAL A 25 33.95 3.53 9.13
CA VAL A 25 33.24 2.63 8.26
C VAL A 25 34.27 1.66 7.66
N ALA A 26 34.45 0.53 8.31
CA ALA A 26 35.11 -0.61 7.68
C ALA A 26 34.22 -1.07 6.52
N VAL A 27 34.68 -0.87 5.29
CA VAL A 27 34.06 -1.47 4.09
C VAL A 27 34.26 -2.98 4.23
N ALA A 28 33.27 -3.67 4.80
CA ALA A 28 33.27 -5.13 4.86
C ALA A 28 33.20 -5.68 3.41
N ALA A 29 34.10 -6.59 3.09
CA ALA A 29 34.03 -7.37 1.85
C ALA A 29 32.62 -7.99 1.71
N PRO A 30 32.08 -8.12 0.48
CA PRO A 30 30.77 -8.72 0.27
C PRO A 30 30.76 -10.11 0.93
N ALA A 31 29.79 -10.33 1.82
CA ALA A 31 29.62 -11.63 2.45
C ALA A 31 29.27 -12.65 1.36
N GLN A 32 30.04 -13.72 1.23
CA GLN A 32 29.65 -14.82 0.35
C GLN A 32 28.37 -15.47 0.90
N ALA A 33 27.48 -15.89 0.00
CA ALA A 33 26.30 -16.66 0.40
C ALA A 33 26.74 -17.87 1.23
N THR A 34 26.32 -17.90 2.49
CA THR A 34 26.73 -18.98 3.41
C THR A 34 25.85 -20.21 3.22
N THR A 35 26.42 -21.40 3.47
CA THR A 35 25.59 -22.61 3.59
C THR A 35 24.60 -22.39 4.74
N PRO A 36 23.27 -22.54 4.52
CA PRO A 36 22.30 -22.29 5.58
C PRO A 36 22.41 -23.32 6.68
N VAL A 37 22.09 -22.90 7.88
CA VAL A 37 21.91 -23.78 9.03
C VAL A 37 20.46 -24.24 9.06
N CYS A 38 20.24 -25.54 9.05
CA CYS A 38 18.91 -26.15 9.04
C CYS A 38 18.64 -26.89 10.34
N VAL A 39 17.41 -26.70 10.86
CA VAL A 39 16.90 -27.38 12.07
C VAL A 39 15.54 -27.98 11.74
N GLU A 40 15.32 -29.23 12.14
CA GLU A 40 14.03 -29.89 12.08
C GLU A 40 13.31 -29.76 13.43
N ASP A 41 12.06 -29.32 13.42
CA ASP A 41 11.18 -29.36 14.56
C ASP A 41 10.66 -30.80 14.77
N ALA A 42 11.10 -31.43 15.84
CA ALA A 42 10.78 -32.84 16.14
C ALA A 42 9.27 -33.11 16.34
N LYS A 43 8.45 -32.08 16.63
CA LYS A 43 7.01 -32.24 16.83
C LYS A 43 6.22 -32.14 15.52
N THR A 44 6.69 -31.28 14.60
CA THR A 44 5.97 -30.98 13.37
C THR A 44 6.64 -31.53 12.11
N GLY A 45 7.89 -31.96 12.20
CA GLY A 45 8.71 -32.35 11.05
C GLY A 45 9.01 -31.21 10.07
N VAL A 46 8.81 -29.96 10.49
CA VAL A 46 9.14 -28.79 9.67
C VAL A 46 10.63 -28.52 9.72
N ILE A 47 11.28 -28.52 8.55
CA ILE A 47 12.68 -28.15 8.42
C ILE A 47 12.76 -26.64 8.18
N THR A 48 13.41 -25.92 9.08
CA THR A 48 13.69 -24.47 8.97
C THR A 48 15.17 -24.27 8.68
N CYS A 49 15.48 -23.54 7.62
CA CYS A 49 16.86 -23.21 7.27
C CYS A 49 17.05 -21.68 7.23
N ASP A 50 18.04 -21.18 7.96
CA ASP A 50 18.46 -19.78 7.99
C ASP A 50 19.80 -19.61 7.27
N GLY A 51 19.94 -18.57 6.44
CA GLY A 51 21.14 -18.27 5.69
C GLY A 51 21.26 -16.81 5.32
N LEU A 52 22.32 -16.50 4.56
CA LEU A 52 22.58 -15.16 4.04
C LEU A 52 22.61 -15.21 2.51
N LEU A 53 22.02 -14.21 1.86
CA LEU A 53 22.22 -13.94 0.43
C LEU A 53 23.62 -13.35 0.19
N SER A 54 24.03 -13.25 -1.06
CA SER A 54 25.37 -12.78 -1.45
C SER A 54 25.72 -11.38 -0.92
N ASN A 55 24.73 -10.52 -0.77
CA ASN A 55 24.89 -9.20 -0.17
C ASN A 55 24.83 -9.21 1.37
N GLY A 56 24.66 -10.40 1.99
CA GLY A 56 24.53 -10.61 3.43
C GLY A 56 23.14 -10.36 4.00
N ALA A 57 22.12 -10.20 3.16
CA ALA A 57 20.74 -10.17 3.60
C ALA A 57 20.34 -11.53 4.19
N LYS A 58 19.66 -11.52 5.32
CA LYS A 58 19.14 -12.75 5.94
C LYS A 58 17.99 -13.32 5.11
N TYR A 59 17.94 -14.63 5.02
CA TYR A 59 16.78 -15.34 4.51
C TYR A 59 16.44 -16.54 5.38
N ARG A 60 15.19 -16.97 5.29
CA ARG A 60 14.67 -18.17 5.94
C ARG A 60 13.84 -18.98 4.96
N THR A 61 13.96 -20.30 5.02
CA THR A 61 13.05 -21.23 4.33
C THR A 61 12.43 -22.19 5.34
N MET A 62 11.18 -22.59 5.12
CA MET A 62 10.49 -23.61 5.91
C MET A 62 9.87 -24.63 4.98
N VAL A 63 10.13 -25.90 5.23
CA VAL A 63 9.64 -27.03 4.43
C VAL A 63 8.91 -28.01 5.35
N PRO A 64 7.61 -28.26 5.15
CA PRO A 64 6.87 -29.21 5.96
C PRO A 64 7.17 -30.66 5.53
N SER A 65 6.95 -31.63 6.42
CA SER A 65 7.14 -33.06 6.14
C SER A 65 6.25 -33.60 5.01
N ASN A 66 5.07 -33.00 4.82
CA ASN A 66 4.12 -33.32 3.74
C ASN A 66 4.29 -32.42 2.50
N TYR A 67 5.50 -31.91 2.23
CA TYR A 67 5.76 -30.96 1.14
C TYR A 67 5.29 -31.48 -0.23
N GLY A 68 4.41 -30.70 -0.88
CA GLY A 68 3.75 -31.07 -2.14
C GLY A 68 4.35 -30.43 -3.41
N GLY A 69 5.55 -29.86 -3.35
CA GLY A 69 6.26 -29.29 -4.51
C GLY A 69 5.90 -27.82 -4.81
N THR A 70 4.92 -27.22 -4.15
CA THR A 70 4.58 -25.79 -4.31
C THR A 70 5.31 -24.95 -3.27
N PHE A 71 6.05 -23.95 -3.70
CA PHE A 71 6.87 -23.09 -2.83
C PHE A 71 6.51 -21.63 -2.98
N PHE A 72 6.31 -20.94 -1.84
CA PHE A 72 5.93 -19.55 -1.75
C PHE A 72 7.10 -18.69 -1.27
N PHE A 73 7.44 -17.64 -2.00
CA PHE A 73 8.52 -16.70 -1.70
C PHE A 73 7.92 -15.35 -1.32
N TRP A 74 8.06 -14.97 -0.06
CA TRP A 74 7.49 -13.76 0.50
C TRP A 74 8.38 -12.55 0.33
N GLN A 75 7.79 -11.47 -0.19
CA GLN A 75 8.34 -10.13 -0.22
C GLN A 75 7.63 -9.26 0.82
N HIS A 76 8.35 -8.77 1.79
CA HIS A 76 7.80 -7.85 2.79
C HIS A 76 7.53 -6.44 2.23
N GLY A 77 6.74 -5.63 2.97
CA GLY A 77 6.49 -4.24 2.69
C GLY A 77 7.68 -3.31 2.99
N VAL A 78 7.46 -2.00 2.94
CA VAL A 78 8.50 -1.02 3.25
C VAL A 78 9.04 -1.18 4.67
N ARG A 79 10.34 -0.97 4.84
CA ARG A 79 10.99 -0.83 6.13
C ARG A 79 11.56 0.59 6.22
N PRO A 80 11.25 1.37 7.28
CA PRO A 80 11.78 2.72 7.44
C PRO A 80 13.31 2.74 7.39
N SER A 81 13.89 3.76 6.78
CA SER A 81 15.34 3.95 6.71
C SER A 81 15.98 4.21 8.08
N TYR A 82 15.18 4.59 9.06
CA TYR A 82 15.61 4.91 10.41
C TYR A 82 14.66 4.33 11.45
N PRO A 83 15.18 3.83 12.58
CA PRO A 83 14.34 3.46 13.71
C PRO A 83 13.75 4.72 14.34
N TYR A 84 12.43 4.77 14.46
CA TYR A 84 11.75 5.80 15.23
C TYR A 84 11.72 5.41 16.71
N PRO A 85 11.69 6.39 17.64
CA PRO A 85 11.56 6.07 19.06
C PRO A 85 10.35 5.16 19.32
N GLY A 86 10.62 4.00 19.93
CA GLY A 86 9.58 3.00 20.20
C GLY A 86 9.20 2.09 19.01
N TYR A 87 9.83 2.24 17.84
CA TYR A 87 9.66 1.35 16.70
C TYR A 87 10.93 0.56 16.43
N VAL A 88 10.84 -0.75 16.56
CA VAL A 88 11.92 -1.67 16.14
C VAL A 88 11.65 -2.05 14.69
N VAL A 89 12.60 -1.79 13.80
CA VAL A 89 12.51 -2.21 12.41
C VAL A 89 12.59 -3.74 12.37
N PRO A 90 11.48 -4.45 12.05
CA PRO A 90 11.53 -5.90 11.95
C PRO A 90 12.41 -6.32 10.77
N THR A 91 13.08 -7.45 10.90
CA THR A 91 13.78 -8.07 9.75
C THR A 91 12.76 -8.78 8.85
N GLY A 92 13.00 -8.87 7.54
CA GLY A 92 12.10 -9.52 6.60
C GLY A 92 11.83 -10.98 6.90
N VAL A 93 12.78 -11.66 7.54
CA VAL A 93 12.67 -13.09 7.91
C VAL A 93 11.73 -13.36 9.08
N GLU A 94 11.34 -12.35 9.84
CA GLU A 94 10.36 -12.48 10.91
C GLU A 94 8.93 -12.60 10.35
N GLN A 95 8.71 -12.08 9.15
CA GLN A 95 7.45 -12.18 8.44
C GLN A 95 7.62 -13.09 7.22
N MET A 96 7.07 -14.28 7.28
CA MET A 96 7.21 -15.29 6.22
C MET A 96 5.95 -15.48 5.39
N SER A 97 4.89 -14.77 5.70
CA SER A 97 3.60 -14.82 5.02
C SER A 97 2.76 -13.61 5.37
N PRO A 98 1.62 -13.38 4.69
CA PRO A 98 0.68 -12.35 5.09
C PRO A 98 0.29 -12.50 6.56
N THR A 99 0.30 -11.39 7.27
CA THR A 99 -0.20 -11.30 8.65
C THR A 99 -1.17 -10.13 8.73
N SER A 100 -2.32 -10.35 9.34
CA SER A 100 -3.22 -9.26 9.67
C SER A 100 -2.84 -8.67 11.02
N VAL A 101 -2.50 -7.39 11.06
CA VAL A 101 -2.16 -6.68 12.29
C VAL A 101 -3.38 -6.60 13.21
N ASN A 102 -4.55 -6.26 12.66
CA ASN A 102 -5.78 -6.09 13.43
C ASN A 102 -6.39 -7.42 13.87
N HIS A 103 -6.35 -8.43 12.99
CA HIS A 103 -6.91 -9.76 13.30
C HIS A 103 -5.90 -10.72 13.92
N LYS A 104 -4.62 -10.29 14.08
CA LYS A 104 -3.52 -11.11 14.61
C LYS A 104 -3.41 -12.48 13.93
N VAL A 105 -3.67 -12.50 12.63
CA VAL A 105 -3.67 -13.72 11.81
C VAL A 105 -2.30 -13.93 11.19
N SER A 106 -1.77 -15.14 11.30
CA SER A 106 -0.60 -15.61 10.53
C SER A 106 -1.03 -16.78 9.65
N THR A 107 -0.61 -16.77 8.39
CA THR A 107 -0.89 -17.86 7.45
C THR A 107 0.22 -18.89 7.38
N VAL A 108 1.34 -18.70 8.08
CA VAL A 108 2.49 -19.64 8.07
C VAL A 108 2.07 -21.06 8.40
N LYS A 109 1.49 -21.28 9.59
CA LYS A 109 1.07 -22.61 10.01
C LYS A 109 0.04 -23.25 9.07
N PRO A 110 -1.05 -22.59 8.67
CA PRO A 110 -1.99 -23.14 7.69
C PRO A 110 -1.35 -23.48 6.34
N MET A 111 -0.41 -22.66 5.84
CA MET A 111 0.27 -22.93 4.57
C MET A 111 1.16 -24.16 4.66
N LEU A 112 1.92 -24.32 5.75
CA LEU A 112 2.73 -25.52 5.99
C LEU A 112 1.85 -26.78 6.12
N GLN A 113 0.70 -26.69 6.79
CA GLN A 113 -0.28 -27.78 6.90
C GLN A 113 -0.85 -28.21 5.54
N LEU A 114 -0.96 -27.28 4.58
CA LEU A 114 -1.35 -27.56 3.19
C LEU A 114 -0.20 -28.13 2.34
N GLY A 115 0.96 -28.36 2.93
CA GLY A 115 2.13 -28.91 2.23
C GLY A 115 2.88 -27.90 1.39
N TYR A 116 2.72 -26.60 1.63
CA TYR A 116 3.48 -25.56 0.93
C TYR A 116 4.80 -25.29 1.63
N GLY A 117 5.90 -25.19 0.85
CA GLY A 117 7.14 -24.60 1.33
C GLY A 117 7.03 -23.07 1.33
N ILE A 118 7.75 -22.42 2.24
CA ILE A 118 7.71 -20.95 2.40
C ILE A 118 9.15 -20.44 2.53
N ALA A 119 9.45 -19.32 1.88
CA ALA A 119 10.66 -18.54 2.11
C ALA A 119 10.36 -17.06 2.31
N ALA A 120 11.22 -16.39 3.06
CA ALA A 120 11.28 -14.94 3.16
C ALA A 120 12.72 -14.46 3.26
N TYR A 121 12.94 -13.21 2.96
CA TYR A 121 14.25 -12.56 3.08
C TYR A 121 14.10 -11.12 3.56
N ASP A 122 15.18 -10.58 4.08
CA ASP A 122 15.24 -9.20 4.55
C ASP A 122 15.83 -8.30 3.46
N CYS A 123 14.95 -7.74 2.64
CA CYS A 123 15.30 -6.79 1.59
C CYS A 123 15.80 -5.44 2.16
N SER A 124 15.58 -5.19 3.46
CA SER A 124 15.99 -3.95 4.14
C SER A 124 17.34 -4.04 4.85
N SER A 125 18.08 -5.15 4.71
CA SER A 125 19.35 -5.35 5.38
C SER A 125 20.45 -4.39 4.91
N LYS A 126 21.48 -4.19 5.75
CA LYS A 126 22.69 -3.41 5.43
C LYS A 126 22.43 -2.00 4.92
N GLY A 127 21.48 -1.30 5.52
CA GLY A 127 21.17 0.08 5.16
C GLY A 127 20.36 0.22 3.87
N LEU A 128 19.85 -0.88 3.31
CA LEU A 128 18.88 -0.87 2.19
C LEU A 128 17.46 -0.62 2.68
N HIS A 129 17.30 0.16 3.74
CA HIS A 129 15.99 0.58 4.23
C HIS A 129 15.32 1.55 3.25
N GLY A 130 14.04 1.77 3.41
CA GLY A 130 13.25 2.67 2.58
C GLY A 130 12.82 2.03 1.26
N TRP A 131 13.01 2.75 0.16
CA TRP A 131 12.50 2.37 -1.16
C TRP A 131 13.56 1.71 -2.06
N ASN A 132 14.01 0.52 -1.70
CA ASN A 132 15.05 -0.22 -2.43
C ASN A 132 14.48 -1.30 -3.36
N THR A 133 13.49 -0.95 -4.16
CA THR A 133 12.75 -1.91 -5.02
C THR A 133 13.65 -2.65 -6.01
N ALA A 134 14.62 -1.97 -6.61
CA ALA A 134 15.53 -2.59 -7.58
C ALA A 134 16.40 -3.68 -6.95
N ASP A 135 17.01 -3.40 -5.79
CA ASP A 135 17.83 -4.39 -5.08
C ASP A 135 17.00 -5.55 -4.56
N CYS A 136 15.76 -5.29 -4.11
CA CYS A 136 14.84 -6.33 -3.67
C CYS A 136 14.46 -7.30 -4.79
N VAL A 137 14.33 -6.81 -6.03
CA VAL A 137 14.11 -7.66 -7.22
C VAL A 137 15.26 -8.65 -7.40
N GLU A 138 16.51 -8.18 -7.29
CA GLU A 138 17.70 -9.04 -7.43
C GLU A 138 17.81 -10.05 -6.30
N MET A 139 17.58 -9.62 -5.05
CA MET A 139 17.60 -10.49 -3.88
C MET A 139 16.53 -11.58 -3.96
N LEU A 140 15.32 -11.25 -4.42
CA LEU A 140 14.25 -12.23 -4.61
C LEU A 140 14.67 -13.29 -5.64
N ASN A 141 15.27 -12.88 -6.75
CA ASN A 141 15.75 -13.79 -7.77
C ASN A 141 16.87 -14.71 -7.24
N GLU A 142 17.79 -14.16 -6.45
CA GLU A 142 18.83 -14.95 -5.79
C GLU A 142 18.21 -15.99 -4.85
N LEU A 143 17.27 -15.57 -3.95
CA LEU A 143 16.57 -16.46 -3.04
C LEU A 143 15.85 -17.60 -3.76
N VAL A 144 15.09 -17.30 -4.81
CA VAL A 144 14.40 -18.31 -5.64
C VAL A 144 15.42 -19.28 -6.24
N THR A 145 16.53 -18.76 -6.77
CA THR A 145 17.57 -19.56 -7.42
C THR A 145 18.28 -20.52 -6.45
N ILE A 146 18.73 -20.01 -5.30
CA ILE A 146 19.44 -20.84 -4.30
C ILE A 146 18.52 -21.88 -3.65
N THR A 147 17.24 -21.54 -3.47
CA THR A 147 16.25 -22.46 -2.93
C THR A 147 15.94 -23.58 -3.90
N LYS A 148 15.74 -23.29 -5.19
CA LYS A 148 15.54 -24.31 -6.24
C LYS A 148 16.71 -25.27 -6.42
N LYS A 149 17.94 -24.86 -6.10
CA LYS A 149 19.12 -25.74 -6.12
C LYS A 149 19.13 -26.78 -5.00
N ARG A 150 18.39 -26.54 -3.91
CA ARG A 150 18.38 -27.38 -2.69
C ARG A 150 17.11 -28.15 -2.49
N ILE A 151 15.99 -27.62 -2.96
CA ILE A 151 14.66 -28.16 -2.75
C ILE A 151 14.04 -28.40 -4.13
N SER A 152 13.47 -29.58 -4.32
CA SER A 152 12.72 -29.91 -5.54
C SER A 152 11.42 -29.11 -5.57
N ILE A 153 11.41 -28.01 -6.32
CA ILE A 153 10.26 -27.11 -6.45
C ILE A 153 9.64 -27.33 -7.82
N THR A 154 8.39 -27.76 -7.85
CA THR A 154 7.62 -27.96 -9.09
C THR A 154 6.82 -26.73 -9.48
N LYS A 155 6.37 -25.94 -8.48
CA LYS A 155 5.63 -24.69 -8.65
C LYS A 155 6.15 -23.60 -7.74
N THR A 156 6.45 -22.46 -8.33
CA THR A 156 6.99 -21.28 -7.64
C THR A 156 5.94 -20.19 -7.60
N VAL A 157 5.62 -19.71 -6.40
CA VAL A 157 4.76 -18.54 -6.19
C VAL A 157 5.61 -17.45 -5.56
N VAL A 158 5.65 -16.26 -6.16
CA VAL A 158 6.18 -15.06 -5.52
C VAL A 158 5.00 -14.23 -5.05
N TYR A 159 5.04 -13.77 -3.79
CA TYR A 159 3.91 -13.06 -3.22
C TYR A 159 4.40 -12.08 -2.15
N GLY A 160 3.63 -11.04 -1.89
CA GLY A 160 4.04 -10.04 -0.92
C GLY A 160 3.00 -8.97 -0.71
N SER A 161 3.31 -8.04 0.19
CA SER A 161 2.38 -6.97 0.56
C SER A 161 2.99 -5.57 0.43
N SER A 162 2.12 -4.56 0.33
CA SER A 162 2.50 -3.15 0.40
C SER A 162 3.52 -2.79 -0.71
N MET A 163 4.74 -2.37 -0.37
CA MET A 163 5.82 -2.10 -1.33
C MET A 163 6.09 -3.27 -2.29
N ALA A 164 5.68 -4.49 -1.94
CA ALA A 164 5.89 -5.66 -2.79
C ALA A 164 5.24 -5.54 -4.16
N GLY A 165 4.16 -4.78 -4.32
CA GLY A 165 3.58 -4.54 -5.65
C GLY A 165 4.56 -3.89 -6.62
N ALA A 166 5.34 -2.92 -6.15
CA ALA A 166 6.38 -2.25 -6.91
C ALA A 166 7.66 -3.10 -7.10
N ILE A 167 7.75 -4.28 -6.48
CA ILE A 167 8.87 -5.22 -6.60
C ILE A 167 8.48 -6.43 -7.47
N LEU A 168 7.33 -7.04 -7.19
CA LEU A 168 6.91 -8.28 -7.84
C LEU A 168 6.51 -8.07 -9.30
N THR A 169 5.98 -6.89 -9.65
CA THR A 169 5.65 -6.55 -11.04
C THR A 169 6.92 -6.47 -11.90
N PRO A 170 7.93 -5.64 -11.60
CA PRO A 170 9.18 -5.65 -12.37
C PRO A 170 9.97 -6.95 -12.21
N TYR A 171 9.82 -7.70 -11.10
CA TYR A 171 10.44 -9.00 -10.93
C TYR A 171 9.98 -9.98 -12.02
N ILE A 172 8.67 -10.14 -12.20
CA ILE A 172 8.15 -11.11 -13.16
C ILE A 172 8.38 -10.70 -14.61
N GLU A 173 8.51 -9.40 -14.87
CA GLU A 173 8.90 -8.87 -16.19
C GLU A 173 10.37 -9.19 -16.50
N LYS A 174 11.25 -9.04 -15.52
CA LYS A 174 12.68 -9.28 -15.67
C LYS A 174 13.02 -10.78 -15.65
N TYR A 175 12.31 -11.55 -14.81
CA TYR A 175 12.52 -12.98 -14.59
C TYR A 175 11.25 -13.80 -14.86
N PRO A 176 10.77 -13.88 -16.12
CA PRO A 176 9.47 -14.51 -16.43
C PRO A 176 9.41 -16.02 -16.13
N SER A 177 10.56 -16.69 -15.97
CA SER A 177 10.66 -18.08 -15.49
C SER A 177 10.84 -18.17 -13.96
N GLY A 178 10.98 -17.06 -13.29
CA GLY A 178 11.21 -17.00 -11.84
C GLY A 178 10.01 -17.44 -11.01
N ALA A 179 8.79 -17.27 -11.55
CA ALA A 179 7.56 -17.68 -10.87
C ALA A 179 6.54 -18.29 -11.84
N ASP A 180 5.65 -19.13 -11.29
CA ASP A 180 4.47 -19.67 -11.95
C ASP A 180 3.20 -18.86 -11.65
N ALA A 181 3.17 -18.12 -10.54
CA ALA A 181 2.12 -17.16 -10.19
C ALA A 181 2.68 -16.03 -9.31
N VAL A 182 2.01 -14.89 -9.36
CA VAL A 182 2.34 -13.67 -8.59
C VAL A 182 1.15 -13.28 -7.72
N GLY A 183 1.41 -13.01 -6.43
CA GLY A 183 0.41 -12.54 -5.48
C GLY A 183 0.77 -11.16 -4.94
N ILE A 184 -0.13 -10.19 -5.07
CA ILE A 184 0.06 -8.84 -4.54
C ILE A 184 -1.06 -8.52 -3.55
N LEU A 185 -0.68 -8.26 -2.31
CA LEU A 185 -1.58 -7.97 -1.19
C LEU A 185 -1.46 -6.50 -0.79
N ALA A 186 -2.55 -5.74 -0.86
CA ALA A 186 -2.55 -4.32 -0.51
C ALA A 186 -1.33 -3.57 -1.10
N GLY A 187 -1.02 -3.87 -2.37
CA GLY A 187 0.26 -3.51 -2.99
C GLY A 187 0.26 -2.12 -3.60
N VAL A 188 1.38 -1.43 -3.43
CA VAL A 188 1.67 -0.23 -4.21
C VAL A 188 1.86 -0.67 -5.66
N SER A 189 1.01 -0.17 -6.55
CA SER A 189 1.24 -0.34 -7.99
C SER A 189 2.57 0.35 -8.37
N PRO A 190 3.26 -0.07 -9.43
CA PRO A 190 4.34 0.73 -10.03
C PRO A 190 3.83 2.06 -10.62
N SER A 191 3.20 2.86 -9.79
CA SER A 191 2.73 4.23 -9.96
C SER A 191 3.12 5.05 -8.72
N ILE A 192 4.40 4.94 -8.34
CA ILE A 192 4.97 5.52 -7.12
C ILE A 192 4.85 7.04 -7.15
N ALA A 193 5.10 7.64 -8.31
CA ALA A 193 4.96 9.08 -8.51
C ALA A 193 3.54 9.56 -8.18
N ASN A 194 2.51 8.84 -8.65
CA ASN A 194 1.11 9.18 -8.43
C ASN A 194 0.71 9.02 -6.94
N THR A 195 1.10 7.91 -6.33
CA THR A 195 0.83 7.66 -4.90
C THR A 195 1.48 8.71 -4.00
N LEU A 196 2.74 9.09 -4.28
CA LEU A 196 3.44 10.14 -3.53
C LEU A 196 2.83 11.51 -3.77
N LYS A 197 2.41 11.81 -5.00
CA LYS A 197 1.78 13.09 -5.31
C LYS A 197 0.50 13.28 -4.52
N SER A 198 -0.33 12.26 -4.37
CA SER A 198 -1.51 12.32 -3.48
C SER A 198 -1.14 12.69 -2.04
N GLY A 199 -0.11 12.04 -1.47
CA GLY A 199 0.38 12.36 -0.13
C GLY A 199 0.95 13.78 -0.01
N CYS A 200 1.72 14.21 -1.01
CA CYS A 200 2.33 15.54 -1.02
C CYS A 200 1.29 16.65 -1.18
N ASP A 201 0.28 16.46 -2.04
CA ASP A 201 -0.79 17.42 -2.22
C ASP A 201 -1.68 17.51 -0.96
N PHE A 202 -1.93 16.38 -0.27
CA PHE A 202 -2.59 16.39 1.03
C PHE A 202 -1.85 17.31 2.03
N LEU A 203 -0.54 17.15 2.17
CA LEU A 203 0.28 17.96 3.06
C LEU A 203 0.35 19.44 2.62
N TYR A 204 0.39 19.68 1.32
CA TYR A 204 0.32 21.03 0.76
C TYR A 204 -1.01 21.71 1.12
N ILE A 205 -2.15 21.02 0.93
CA ILE A 205 -3.47 21.54 1.28
C ILE A 205 -3.55 21.85 2.79
N PHE A 206 -2.95 20.99 3.63
CA PHE A 206 -2.84 21.27 5.08
C PHE A 206 -2.03 22.53 5.38
N SER A 207 -0.95 22.77 4.64
CA SER A 207 -0.17 24.01 4.80
C SER A 207 -0.95 25.25 4.38
N VAL A 208 -1.84 25.13 3.39
CA VAL A 208 -2.67 26.25 2.91
C VAL A 208 -3.80 26.59 3.88
N PHE A 209 -4.48 25.56 4.42
CA PHE A 209 -5.70 25.80 5.19
C PHE A 209 -5.50 25.81 6.71
N PHE A 210 -4.47 25.16 7.24
CA PHE A 210 -4.39 24.91 8.67
C PHE A 210 -3.11 25.43 9.34
N ASP A 211 -1.93 25.26 8.73
CA ASP A 211 -0.68 25.74 9.32
C ASP A 211 0.40 25.95 8.23
N PRO A 212 0.76 27.20 7.89
CA PRO A 212 1.76 27.52 6.86
C PRO A 212 3.19 27.10 7.24
N THR A 213 3.41 26.66 8.47
CA THR A 213 4.70 26.14 8.90
C THR A 213 4.91 24.66 8.54
N ILE A 214 3.86 23.98 8.07
CA ILE A 214 3.94 22.63 7.53
C ILE A 214 4.71 22.68 6.22
N LYS A 215 5.80 21.93 6.13
CA LYS A 215 6.68 21.86 4.95
C LYS A 215 6.27 20.72 3.99
N GLY A 216 5.59 19.71 4.50
CA GLY A 216 5.19 18.55 3.72
C GLY A 216 6.36 17.90 2.98
N CYS A 217 6.16 17.59 1.70
CA CYS A 217 7.19 16.90 0.91
C CYS A 217 8.44 17.75 0.64
N THR A 218 8.41 19.06 0.89
CA THR A 218 9.60 19.90 0.67
C THR A 218 10.69 19.71 1.73
N VAL A 219 10.37 19.09 2.88
CA VAL A 219 11.35 18.78 3.93
C VAL A 219 12.13 17.49 3.65
N MET A 220 11.70 16.70 2.67
CA MET A 220 12.20 15.35 2.40
C MET A 220 13.45 15.36 1.49
N GLY A 221 14.22 14.26 1.55
CA GLY A 221 15.35 14.00 0.66
C GLY A 221 16.72 14.26 1.26
N THR A 222 16.80 14.88 2.43
CA THR A 222 18.03 14.91 3.21
C THR A 222 18.26 13.53 3.83
N LYS A 223 19.43 12.94 3.56
CA LYS A 223 19.77 11.62 4.08
C LYS A 223 20.21 11.66 5.55
N GLY A 224 20.00 10.54 6.22
CA GLY A 224 20.50 10.33 7.57
C GLY A 224 19.67 11.02 8.66
N VAL A 225 20.22 11.07 9.88
CA VAL A 225 19.53 11.58 11.08
C VAL A 225 18.95 12.99 10.91
N PRO A 226 19.65 13.97 10.35
CA PRO A 226 19.09 15.32 10.20
C PRO A 226 17.83 15.35 9.34
N GLY A 227 17.80 14.62 8.23
CA GLY A 227 16.62 14.53 7.35
C GLY A 227 15.44 13.86 8.04
N HIS A 228 15.69 12.76 8.75
CA HIS A 228 14.65 12.08 9.52
C HIS A 228 14.08 12.93 10.64
N MET A 229 14.92 13.68 11.36
CA MET A 229 14.45 14.59 12.41
C MET A 229 13.63 15.74 11.84
N ALA A 230 13.98 16.27 10.68
CA ALA A 230 13.20 17.30 10.01
C ALA A 230 11.81 16.77 9.58
N VAL A 231 11.76 15.56 9.00
CA VAL A 231 10.51 14.87 8.63
C VAL A 231 9.65 14.59 9.87
N LEU A 232 10.24 14.09 10.96
CA LEU A 232 9.53 13.85 12.23
C LEU A 232 8.96 15.13 12.84
N GLY A 233 9.71 16.22 12.78
CA GLY A 233 9.25 17.52 13.29
C GLY A 233 8.03 18.03 12.51
N ASP A 234 8.02 17.85 11.20
CA ASP A 234 6.89 18.27 10.36
C ASP A 234 5.69 17.33 10.49
N PHE A 235 5.93 16.02 10.52
CA PHE A 235 4.91 15.00 10.84
C PHE A 235 4.21 15.27 12.16
N ALA A 236 4.95 15.67 13.19
CA ALA A 236 4.40 15.95 14.52
C ALA A 236 3.41 17.12 14.51
N LYS A 237 3.60 18.14 13.65
CA LYS A 237 2.66 19.26 13.52
C LYS A 237 1.31 18.79 12.99
N VAL A 238 1.30 18.07 11.86
CA VAL A 238 0.07 17.54 11.26
C VAL A 238 -0.59 16.53 12.20
N GLY A 239 0.20 15.64 12.80
CA GLY A 239 -0.30 14.65 13.75
C GLY A 239 -0.93 15.30 15.00
N ALA A 240 -0.41 16.44 15.47
CA ALA A 240 -1.00 17.19 16.58
C ALA A 240 -2.38 17.78 16.21
N LEU A 241 -2.52 18.35 15.01
CA LEU A 241 -3.80 18.83 14.49
C LEU A 241 -4.84 17.71 14.42
N LEU A 242 -4.50 16.60 13.75
CA LEU A 242 -5.41 15.46 13.63
C LEU A 242 -5.79 14.85 14.98
N THR A 243 -4.84 14.77 15.92
CA THR A 243 -5.09 14.27 17.27
C THR A 243 -6.02 15.21 18.05
N GLN A 244 -5.84 16.51 17.91
CA GLN A 244 -6.71 17.49 18.56
C GLN A 244 -8.13 17.39 18.01
N TRP A 245 -8.28 17.38 16.69
CA TRP A 245 -9.59 17.27 16.05
C TRP A 245 -10.30 15.95 16.39
N SER A 246 -9.59 14.85 16.50
CA SER A 246 -10.17 13.58 16.92
C SER A 246 -10.75 13.62 18.33
N LYS A 247 -10.17 14.42 19.24
CA LYS A 247 -10.71 14.62 20.58
C LYS A 247 -11.93 15.56 20.58
N ASP A 248 -11.87 16.59 19.74
CA ASP A 248 -12.88 17.63 19.72
C ASP A 248 -14.13 17.22 18.91
N TYR A 249 -14.03 16.12 18.17
CA TYR A 249 -15.07 15.70 17.24
C TYR A 249 -16.40 15.36 17.90
N GLY A 250 -16.40 15.01 19.18
CA GLY A 250 -17.60 14.80 19.97
C GLY A 250 -18.28 16.07 20.46
N SER A 251 -17.65 17.26 20.32
CA SER A 251 -18.18 18.55 20.72
C SER A 251 -18.61 19.36 19.48
N LEU A 252 -19.88 19.66 19.37
CA LEU A 252 -20.45 20.52 18.33
C LEU A 252 -20.78 21.91 18.89
N PRO A 253 -20.60 22.97 18.09
CA PRO A 253 -20.00 23.08 16.79
C PRO A 253 -18.49 22.86 16.85
N LEU A 254 -17.95 22.17 15.84
CA LEU A 254 -16.50 21.94 15.71
C LEU A 254 -15.82 23.29 15.38
N ALA A 255 -15.38 23.97 16.38
CA ALA A 255 -14.56 25.16 16.23
C ALA A 255 -13.08 24.75 16.23
N TYR A 256 -12.51 24.56 15.07
CA TYR A 256 -11.06 24.42 14.95
C TYR A 256 -10.45 25.81 14.79
N PRO A 257 -9.64 26.26 15.73
CA PRO A 257 -8.95 27.53 15.54
C PRO A 257 -7.92 27.33 14.43
N SER A 258 -8.11 27.99 13.31
CA SER A 258 -7.11 28.11 12.26
C SER A 258 -6.96 29.57 11.89
N ALA A 259 -5.73 30.06 11.95
CA ALA A 259 -5.39 31.42 11.55
C ALA A 259 -5.43 31.60 10.02
N ILE A 260 -5.49 30.54 9.24
CA ILE A 260 -5.29 30.57 7.79
C ILE A 260 -6.56 30.27 7.00
N VAL A 261 -7.49 29.47 7.53
CA VAL A 261 -8.74 29.21 6.80
C VAL A 261 -9.45 30.53 6.58
N PRO A 262 -9.69 30.95 5.33
CA PRO A 262 -10.36 32.22 5.03
C PRO A 262 -11.69 32.32 5.76
N ALA A 263 -12.08 33.56 6.15
CA ALA A 263 -13.36 33.81 6.81
C ALA A 263 -14.50 33.22 5.96
N GLY A 264 -15.38 32.46 6.61
CA GLY A 264 -16.53 31.82 5.95
C GLY A 264 -16.29 30.42 5.42
N ILE A 265 -15.04 29.89 5.42
CA ILE A 265 -14.77 28.48 5.08
C ILE A 265 -14.78 27.62 6.34
N PRO A 266 -15.71 26.66 6.48
CA PRO A 266 -15.69 25.73 7.60
C PRO A 266 -14.47 24.82 7.54
N GLN A 267 -13.77 24.62 8.63
CA GLN A 267 -12.59 23.76 8.69
C GLN A 267 -12.89 22.31 8.32
N ARG A 268 -14.09 21.81 8.63
CA ARG A 268 -14.54 20.49 8.21
C ARG A 268 -14.52 20.33 6.69
N SER A 269 -14.99 21.36 5.98
CA SER A 269 -14.99 21.38 4.53
C SER A 269 -13.57 21.35 3.98
N ALA A 270 -12.64 22.08 4.59
CA ALA A 270 -11.24 22.06 4.20
C ALA A 270 -10.58 20.70 4.46
N LEU A 271 -10.87 20.06 5.60
CA LEU A 271 -10.39 18.71 5.90
C LEU A 271 -10.96 17.65 4.92
N LEU A 272 -12.28 17.72 4.67
CA LEU A 272 -12.94 16.85 3.70
C LEU A 272 -12.31 17.02 2.31
N MET A 273 -12.11 18.26 1.86
CA MET A 273 -11.46 18.56 0.58
C MET A 273 -10.06 17.99 0.50
N ALA A 274 -9.23 18.18 1.52
CA ALA A 274 -7.87 17.65 1.55
C ALA A 274 -7.85 16.11 1.40
N GLY A 275 -8.74 15.44 2.12
CA GLY A 275 -8.86 13.98 2.06
C GLY A 275 -9.37 13.48 0.70
N LEU A 276 -10.43 14.09 0.17
CA LEU A 276 -11.02 13.70 -1.12
C LEU A 276 -10.03 13.92 -2.26
N MET A 277 -9.33 15.07 -2.30
CA MET A 277 -8.30 15.34 -3.31
C MET A 277 -7.11 14.39 -3.23
N ALA A 278 -6.78 13.89 -2.05
CA ALA A 278 -5.75 12.88 -1.88
C ALA A 278 -6.22 11.45 -2.20
N GLY A 279 -7.53 11.23 -2.34
CA GLY A 279 -8.13 9.91 -2.51
C GLY A 279 -8.21 9.10 -1.22
N ILE A 280 -8.16 9.75 -0.06
CA ILE A 280 -8.34 9.09 1.24
C ILE A 280 -9.77 8.53 1.31
N PRO A 281 -9.96 7.25 1.69
CA PRO A 281 -11.29 6.65 1.74
C PRO A 281 -12.24 7.38 2.69
N THR A 282 -13.49 7.52 2.27
CA THR A 282 -14.60 8.05 3.08
C THR A 282 -15.25 6.99 3.99
N LYS A 283 -14.67 5.81 4.05
CA LYS A 283 -14.93 4.73 5.00
C LYS A 283 -13.67 4.50 5.85
N SER A 284 -13.83 4.17 7.11
CA SER A 284 -12.71 3.96 8.03
C SER A 284 -12.99 2.81 9.01
N ALA A 285 -12.17 2.64 10.03
CA ALA A 285 -12.37 1.60 11.02
C ALA A 285 -13.74 1.71 11.73
N HIS A 286 -14.25 2.93 11.96
CA HIS A 286 -15.51 3.15 12.69
C HIS A 286 -16.61 3.82 11.84
N MET A 287 -16.25 4.36 10.67
CA MET A 287 -17.17 5.12 9.82
C MET A 287 -17.46 4.39 8.51
N ASP A 288 -18.72 4.09 8.25
CA ASP A 288 -19.16 3.44 6.99
C ASP A 288 -19.43 4.43 5.85
N GLY A 289 -19.38 5.72 6.12
CA GLY A 289 -19.58 6.77 5.14
C GLY A 289 -21.03 7.16 4.86
N ILE A 290 -22.00 6.40 5.37
CA ILE A 290 -23.43 6.57 5.05
C ILE A 290 -24.36 6.61 6.26
N SER A 291 -24.01 5.97 7.37
CA SER A 291 -24.87 5.94 8.56
C SER A 291 -25.06 7.33 9.15
N THR A 292 -26.26 7.58 9.64
CA THR A 292 -26.69 8.88 10.18
C THR A 292 -27.11 8.76 11.63
N SER A 293 -27.01 9.86 12.36
CA SER A 293 -27.52 10.00 13.72
C SER A 293 -28.78 10.83 13.73
N ALA A 294 -29.82 10.38 14.41
CA ALA A 294 -31.08 11.14 14.54
C ALA A 294 -30.91 12.51 15.23
N THR A 295 -29.79 12.70 15.96
CA THR A 295 -29.50 13.93 16.73
C THR A 295 -28.48 14.84 16.06
N LEU A 296 -27.79 14.35 15.02
CA LEU A 296 -26.80 15.13 14.28
C LEU A 296 -27.31 15.35 12.85
N VAL A 297 -27.51 16.61 12.53
CA VAL A 297 -27.82 17.06 11.17
C VAL A 297 -26.69 17.99 10.76
N PRO A 298 -26.17 17.82 9.62
CA PRO A 298 -26.38 16.93 8.48
C PRO A 298 -25.39 15.76 8.45
N GLU A 299 -25.86 14.65 8.08
CA GLU A 299 -25.45 13.36 8.58
C GLU A 299 -24.34 12.68 7.75
N GLY A 300 -24.46 12.60 6.44
CA GLY A 300 -23.55 11.82 5.59
C GLY A 300 -22.16 12.46 5.43
N SER A 301 -22.08 13.77 5.32
CA SER A 301 -20.79 14.49 5.17
C SER A 301 -19.97 14.50 6.44
N ILE A 302 -20.63 14.50 7.63
CA ILE A 302 -19.94 14.36 8.92
C ILE A 302 -19.28 12.98 9.00
N ASN A 303 -19.99 11.93 8.65
CA ASN A 303 -19.46 10.57 8.65
C ASN A 303 -18.23 10.44 7.73
N SER A 304 -18.31 10.97 6.51
CA SER A 304 -17.18 11.01 5.58
C SER A 304 -15.99 11.83 6.11
N THR A 305 -16.24 12.95 6.76
CA THR A 305 -15.18 13.81 7.34
C THR A 305 -14.48 13.11 8.51
N VAL A 306 -15.24 12.41 9.36
CA VAL A 306 -14.63 11.60 10.46
C VAL A 306 -13.86 10.42 9.90
N ALA A 307 -14.35 9.77 8.86
CA ALA A 307 -13.62 8.70 8.20
C ALA A 307 -12.27 9.19 7.66
N ILE A 308 -12.26 10.35 6.99
CA ILE A 308 -11.02 10.97 6.50
C ILE A 308 -10.10 11.33 7.67
N LEU A 309 -10.63 11.92 8.75
CA LEU A 309 -9.84 12.26 9.94
C LEU A 309 -9.17 11.02 10.56
N GLU A 310 -9.90 9.92 10.65
CA GLU A 310 -9.37 8.65 11.18
C GLU A 310 -8.31 8.04 10.25
N ASN A 311 -8.58 8.00 8.96
CA ASN A 311 -7.67 7.45 7.96
C ASN A 311 -6.41 8.30 7.77
N ALA A 312 -6.53 9.63 7.84
CA ALA A 312 -5.42 10.55 7.67
C ALA A 312 -4.29 10.34 8.68
N GLN A 313 -4.59 9.85 9.89
CA GLN A 313 -3.57 9.56 10.90
C GLN A 313 -2.56 8.50 10.43
N ASP A 314 -3.02 7.46 9.71
CA ASP A 314 -2.14 6.45 9.16
C ASP A 314 -1.61 6.85 7.77
N PHE A 315 -2.41 7.56 6.96
CA PHE A 315 -2.00 8.08 5.66
C PHE A 315 -0.77 9.00 5.76
N LEU A 316 -0.66 9.79 6.85
CA LEU A 316 0.55 10.56 7.14
C LEU A 316 1.82 9.69 7.18
N GLY A 317 1.71 8.45 7.67
CA GLY A 317 2.83 7.51 7.69
C GLY A 317 3.37 7.24 6.28
N THR A 318 2.46 7.01 5.31
CA THR A 318 2.85 6.84 3.91
C THR A 318 3.37 8.12 3.31
N ALA A 319 2.70 9.25 3.52
CA ALA A 319 3.11 10.53 2.97
C ALA A 319 4.51 10.95 3.44
N TYR A 320 4.80 10.87 4.75
CA TYR A 320 6.08 11.31 5.29
C TYR A 320 7.17 10.23 5.22
N PHE A 321 6.92 9.02 5.69
CA PHE A 321 7.98 8.01 5.79
C PHE A 321 8.18 7.24 4.50
N GLY A 322 7.11 6.95 3.76
CA GLY A 322 7.19 6.47 2.40
C GLY A 322 7.85 7.51 1.48
N GLY A 323 7.40 8.77 1.58
CA GLY A 323 7.96 9.90 0.85
C GLY A 323 9.44 10.11 1.11
N GLN A 324 9.89 10.10 2.38
CA GLN A 324 11.32 10.21 2.71
C GLN A 324 12.13 9.04 2.11
N GLY A 325 11.61 7.80 2.21
CA GLY A 325 12.29 6.64 1.65
C GLY A 325 12.50 6.74 0.13
N VAL A 326 11.50 7.25 -0.59
CA VAL A 326 11.64 7.51 -2.05
C VAL A 326 12.55 8.71 -2.31
N ALA A 327 12.41 9.79 -1.53
CA ALA A 327 13.24 10.99 -1.68
C ALA A 327 14.73 10.71 -1.49
N GLU A 328 15.10 9.77 -0.63
CA GLU A 328 16.50 9.32 -0.48
C GLU A 328 17.07 8.67 -1.75
N VAL A 329 16.21 8.08 -2.59
CA VAL A 329 16.58 7.48 -3.87
C VAL A 329 16.62 8.51 -5.00
N VAL A 330 15.59 9.38 -5.09
CA VAL A 330 15.43 10.29 -6.22
C VAL A 330 16.05 11.67 -5.99
N GLY A 331 16.25 12.07 -4.74
CA GLY A 331 16.78 13.37 -4.31
C GLY A 331 15.70 14.30 -3.78
N ALA A 332 16.12 15.34 -3.07
CA ALA A 332 15.24 16.40 -2.58
C ALA A 332 14.57 17.16 -3.73
N GLY A 333 13.43 17.78 -3.46
CA GLY A 333 12.69 18.55 -4.45
C GLY A 333 11.99 17.70 -5.52
N PHE A 334 11.64 16.45 -5.22
CA PHE A 334 10.92 15.56 -6.13
C PHE A 334 9.45 15.93 -6.33
N TYR A 335 8.89 16.75 -5.45
CA TYR A 335 7.49 17.17 -5.51
C TYR A 335 7.33 18.46 -6.30
N ASP A 336 6.39 18.43 -7.25
CA ASP A 336 6.00 19.57 -8.09
C ASP A 336 4.48 19.59 -8.22
N ASN A 337 3.85 20.72 -7.85
CA ASN A 337 2.43 20.93 -8.04
C ASN A 337 2.08 22.17 -8.88
N THR A 338 3.05 22.71 -9.58
CA THR A 338 2.87 23.91 -10.44
C THR A 338 1.80 23.73 -11.51
N LYS A 339 1.63 22.49 -11.99
CA LYS A 339 0.66 22.12 -13.01
C LYS A 339 -0.57 21.38 -12.43
N THR A 340 -0.68 21.22 -11.10
CA THR A 340 -1.82 20.51 -10.51
C THR A 340 -3.09 21.32 -10.67
N ASN A 341 -4.07 20.73 -11.35
CA ASN A 341 -5.44 21.23 -11.39
C ASN A 341 -6.22 20.61 -10.21
N PHE A 342 -6.29 21.31 -9.08
CA PHE A 342 -6.97 20.81 -7.89
C PHE A 342 -8.47 20.57 -8.10
N SER A 343 -9.14 21.35 -8.95
CA SER A 343 -10.57 21.14 -9.22
C SER A 343 -10.83 19.79 -9.92
N ALA A 344 -9.91 19.35 -10.77
CA ALA A 344 -10.04 18.05 -11.46
C ALA A 344 -9.82 16.84 -10.54
N LEU A 345 -9.37 17.04 -9.29
CA LEU A 345 -9.21 15.96 -8.32
C LEU A 345 -10.51 15.61 -7.56
N LEU A 346 -11.56 16.42 -7.73
CA LEU A 346 -12.87 16.18 -7.15
C LEU A 346 -13.81 15.65 -8.23
N SER A 347 -14.45 14.51 -7.95
CA SER A 347 -15.53 13.96 -8.78
C SER A 347 -16.85 14.64 -8.44
N ASP A 348 -17.89 14.43 -9.28
CA ASP A 348 -19.25 14.89 -8.99
C ASP A 348 -19.78 14.28 -7.67
N GLU A 349 -19.43 13.02 -7.38
CA GLU A 349 -19.76 12.39 -6.10
C GLU A 349 -19.06 13.09 -4.93
N ASP A 350 -17.78 13.45 -5.07
CA ASP A 350 -17.04 14.20 -4.07
C ASP A 350 -17.69 15.57 -3.81
N LEU A 351 -18.09 16.27 -4.87
CA LEU A 351 -18.78 17.56 -4.77
C LEU A 351 -20.12 17.44 -4.05
N GLY A 352 -20.90 16.39 -4.33
CA GLY A 352 -22.15 16.12 -3.66
C GLY A 352 -22.04 15.98 -2.14
N ARG A 353 -20.88 15.57 -1.63
CA ARG A 353 -20.62 15.45 -0.17
C ARG A 353 -20.59 16.79 0.55
N PHE A 354 -20.33 17.90 -0.14
CA PHE A 354 -20.33 19.26 0.45
C PHE A 354 -21.73 19.87 0.52
N THR A 355 -22.69 19.40 -0.26
CA THR A 355 -24.06 19.95 -0.29
C THR A 355 -24.88 19.56 0.92
N VAL A 356 -24.54 18.46 1.58
CA VAL A 356 -25.26 17.95 2.76
C VAL A 356 -24.52 18.40 4.03
N GLY A 357 -24.90 19.55 4.57
CA GLY A 357 -24.53 20.07 5.89
C GLY A 357 -23.12 20.56 6.09
N LEU A 358 -22.44 20.74 5.06
CA LEU A 358 -21.28 21.59 4.98
C LEU A 358 -21.69 22.89 4.28
N SER A 359 -20.78 23.63 3.77
CA SER A 359 -21.02 24.98 3.29
C SER A 359 -21.44 25.09 1.82
N GLY A 360 -21.80 23.96 1.18
CA GLY A 360 -22.27 23.95 -0.20
C GLY A 360 -21.19 24.27 -1.23
N GLU A 361 -21.63 24.50 -2.46
CA GLU A 361 -20.75 24.79 -3.61
C GLU A 361 -19.96 26.08 -3.46
N GLU A 362 -20.51 27.10 -2.78
CA GLU A 362 -19.81 28.36 -2.55
C GLU A 362 -18.50 28.17 -1.75
N ALA A 363 -18.52 27.33 -0.73
CA ALA A 363 -17.31 27.04 0.03
C ALA A 363 -16.29 26.22 -0.78
N VAL A 364 -16.75 25.31 -1.64
CA VAL A 364 -15.86 24.58 -2.56
C VAL A 364 -15.18 25.58 -3.50
N GLY A 365 -15.94 26.50 -4.10
CA GLY A 365 -15.40 27.56 -4.94
C GLY A 365 -14.35 28.43 -4.22
N ALA A 366 -14.65 28.85 -2.98
CA ALA A 366 -13.74 29.65 -2.17
C ALA A 366 -12.45 28.88 -1.81
N MET A 367 -12.56 27.58 -1.47
CA MET A 367 -11.40 26.74 -1.20
C MET A 367 -10.53 26.53 -2.43
N LEU A 368 -11.13 26.27 -3.60
CA LEU A 368 -10.40 26.14 -4.87
C LEU A 368 -9.71 27.44 -5.26
N ALA A 369 -10.38 28.59 -5.09
CA ALA A 369 -9.77 29.91 -5.33
C ALA A 369 -8.58 30.16 -4.40
N THR A 370 -8.70 29.78 -3.12
CA THR A 370 -7.59 29.86 -2.15
C THR A 370 -6.41 29.01 -2.59
N LEU A 371 -6.62 27.75 -2.97
CA LEU A 371 -5.58 26.86 -3.47
C LEU A 371 -4.93 27.39 -4.76
N ALA A 372 -5.73 28.01 -5.64
CA ALA A 372 -5.21 28.61 -6.88
C ALA A 372 -4.31 29.83 -6.62
N ALA A 373 -4.65 30.64 -5.62
CA ALA A 373 -3.91 31.85 -5.24
C ALA A 373 -2.66 31.58 -4.38
N TYR A 374 -2.57 30.42 -3.72
CA TYR A 374 -1.45 30.12 -2.84
C TYR A 374 -0.20 29.72 -3.64
N PRO A 375 1.02 30.09 -3.17
CA PRO A 375 2.25 29.76 -3.88
C PRO A 375 2.41 28.26 -4.12
N ARG A 376 2.68 27.90 -5.37
CA ARG A 376 2.91 26.50 -5.76
C ARG A 376 4.32 26.06 -5.40
N VAL A 377 4.48 24.76 -5.21
CA VAL A 377 5.79 24.12 -5.03
C VAL A 377 6.36 23.74 -6.39
N GLU A 378 7.51 24.30 -6.73
CA GLU A 378 8.27 23.94 -7.92
C GLU A 378 9.30 22.88 -7.58
N GLY A 379 9.25 21.78 -8.32
CA GLY A 379 10.16 20.65 -8.14
C GLY A 379 11.53 20.87 -8.81
N VAL A 380 12.54 20.16 -8.33
CA VAL A 380 13.85 20.08 -9.00
C VAL A 380 13.72 19.12 -10.19
N PRO A 381 13.90 19.58 -11.45
CA PRO A 381 13.61 18.77 -12.64
C PRO A 381 14.30 17.40 -12.65
N ALA A 382 15.55 17.32 -12.16
CA ALA A 382 16.30 16.07 -12.10
C ALA A 382 15.67 15.05 -11.11
N SER A 383 15.17 15.52 -9.97
CA SER A 383 14.51 14.67 -8.96
C SER A 383 13.12 14.23 -9.42
N VAL A 384 12.36 15.13 -10.03
CA VAL A 384 11.05 14.82 -10.65
C VAL A 384 11.21 13.76 -11.75
N ALA A 385 12.19 13.91 -12.64
CA ALA A 385 12.47 12.93 -13.68
C ALA A 385 12.90 11.57 -13.11
N LYS A 386 13.70 11.55 -12.03
CA LYS A 386 14.07 10.30 -11.36
C LYS A 386 12.87 9.63 -10.70
N LEU A 387 11.95 10.40 -10.11
CA LEU A 387 10.72 9.87 -9.53
C LEU A 387 9.88 9.19 -10.62
N ALA A 388 9.61 9.86 -11.73
CA ALA A 388 8.90 9.29 -12.87
C ALA A 388 9.61 8.04 -13.45
N ALA A 389 10.93 7.97 -13.33
CA ALA A 389 11.70 6.82 -13.78
C ALA A 389 11.59 5.59 -12.87
N LEU A 390 11.00 5.68 -11.68
CA LEU A 390 10.70 4.51 -10.83
C LEU A 390 9.51 3.71 -11.38
N ASP A 391 8.61 4.34 -12.13
CA ASP A 391 7.40 3.72 -12.69
C ASP A 391 7.67 3.12 -14.08
N LYS A 392 8.62 2.18 -14.16
CA LYS A 392 9.06 1.57 -15.44
C LYS A 392 8.42 0.24 -15.79
N SER A 393 7.51 -0.25 -14.97
CA SER A 393 6.83 -1.52 -15.25
C SER A 393 5.96 -1.40 -16.49
N LYS A 394 6.02 -2.44 -17.33
CA LYS A 394 5.22 -2.55 -18.55
C LYS A 394 3.89 -3.24 -18.32
N PHE A 395 3.69 -3.81 -17.14
CA PHE A 395 2.56 -4.69 -16.79
C PHE A 395 2.38 -5.86 -17.76
N ASP A 396 3.48 -6.25 -18.40
CA ASP A 396 3.52 -7.22 -19.48
C ASP A 396 3.94 -8.60 -18.96
N THR A 397 2.98 -9.32 -18.36
CA THR A 397 3.18 -10.70 -17.96
C THR A 397 2.10 -11.62 -18.53
N THR A 398 2.45 -12.89 -18.79
CA THR A 398 1.50 -13.96 -19.12
C THR A 398 1.22 -14.85 -17.91
N LYS A 399 1.92 -14.61 -16.81
CA LYS A 399 1.75 -15.39 -15.58
C LYS A 399 0.46 -14.99 -14.86
N PRO A 400 -0.18 -15.92 -14.15
CA PRO A 400 -1.29 -15.58 -13.26
C PRO A 400 -0.90 -14.54 -12.23
N VAL A 401 -1.71 -13.49 -12.11
CA VAL A 401 -1.57 -12.46 -11.07
C VAL A 401 -2.84 -12.45 -10.22
N VAL A 402 -2.69 -12.53 -8.92
CA VAL A 402 -3.80 -12.52 -7.96
C VAL A 402 -3.61 -11.37 -6.98
N LEU A 403 -4.49 -10.40 -7.07
CA LEU A 403 -4.47 -9.18 -6.26
C LEU A 403 -5.50 -9.28 -5.14
N LEU A 404 -5.20 -8.73 -3.97
CA LEU A 404 -6.16 -8.56 -2.88
C LEU A 404 -5.87 -7.26 -2.14
N SER A 405 -6.87 -6.38 -2.04
CA SER A 405 -6.81 -5.13 -1.27
C SER A 405 -8.05 -4.97 -0.39
N ASN A 406 -7.94 -4.15 0.66
CA ASN A 406 -9.10 -3.66 1.38
C ASN A 406 -9.75 -2.51 0.61
N GLU A 407 -11.08 -2.44 0.61
CA GLU A 407 -11.84 -1.35 -0.01
C GLU A 407 -11.42 0.02 0.53
N ALA A 408 -11.23 0.11 1.85
CA ALA A 408 -10.81 1.32 2.54
C ALA A 408 -9.40 1.15 3.16
N ASP A 409 -8.42 0.81 2.32
CA ASP A 409 -7.01 0.83 2.73
C ASP A 409 -6.55 2.28 2.86
N ARG A 410 -6.04 2.62 4.02
CA ARG A 410 -5.64 3.97 4.41
C ARG A 410 -4.13 4.24 4.31
N LEU A 411 -3.32 3.24 3.99
CA LEU A 411 -1.88 3.37 3.77
C LEU A 411 -1.51 3.26 2.30
N VAL A 412 -2.00 2.21 1.64
CA VAL A 412 -1.88 2.00 0.20
C VAL A 412 -3.28 2.02 -0.37
N LEU A 413 -3.71 3.19 -0.81
CA LEU A 413 -5.07 3.41 -1.31
C LEU A 413 -5.47 2.34 -2.32
N SER A 414 -6.70 1.82 -2.21
CA SER A 414 -7.22 0.75 -3.07
C SER A 414 -7.16 1.05 -4.57
N GLY A 415 -7.13 2.32 -4.94
CA GLY A 415 -6.88 2.79 -6.30
C GLY A 415 -5.54 2.32 -6.91
N ASN A 416 -4.55 1.93 -6.09
CA ASN A 416 -3.34 1.28 -6.59
C ASN A 416 -3.64 -0.04 -7.30
N GLN A 417 -4.57 -0.83 -6.76
CA GLN A 417 -4.98 -2.08 -7.41
C GLN A 417 -5.79 -1.82 -8.68
N VAL A 418 -6.66 -0.81 -8.67
CA VAL A 418 -7.40 -0.36 -9.87
C VAL A 418 -6.42 0.05 -10.97
N HIS A 419 -5.43 0.88 -10.65
CA HIS A 419 -4.39 1.29 -11.58
C HIS A 419 -3.64 0.09 -12.17
N TYR A 420 -3.24 -0.88 -11.33
CA TYR A 420 -2.61 -2.12 -11.80
C TYR A 420 -3.48 -2.84 -12.83
N VAL A 421 -4.75 -3.07 -12.50
CA VAL A 421 -5.70 -3.79 -13.37
C VAL A 421 -5.89 -3.05 -14.69
N ASN A 422 -6.07 -1.72 -14.65
CA ASN A 422 -6.27 -0.91 -15.87
C ASN A 422 -5.05 -0.96 -16.79
N LYS A 423 -3.82 -0.83 -16.24
CA LYS A 423 -2.58 -0.92 -17.04
C LYS A 423 -2.39 -2.34 -17.62
N ALA A 424 -2.58 -3.38 -16.82
CA ALA A 424 -2.48 -4.77 -17.27
C ALA A 424 -3.54 -5.11 -18.34
N LYS A 425 -4.76 -4.57 -18.20
CA LYS A 425 -5.85 -4.73 -19.18
C LYS A 425 -5.52 -4.07 -20.51
N ALA A 426 -4.99 -2.85 -20.50
CA ALA A 426 -4.55 -2.16 -21.71
C ALA A 426 -3.47 -2.96 -22.47
N VAL A 427 -2.50 -3.53 -21.75
CA VAL A 427 -1.46 -4.39 -22.35
C VAL A 427 -2.08 -5.67 -22.94
N TYR A 428 -3.00 -6.30 -22.20
CA TYR A 428 -3.72 -7.48 -22.70
C TYR A 428 -4.51 -7.19 -23.98
N GLU A 429 -5.26 -6.10 -24.02
CA GLU A 429 -6.03 -5.67 -25.19
C GLU A 429 -5.16 -5.39 -26.40
N ALA A 430 -4.00 -4.74 -26.20
CA ALA A 430 -3.00 -4.54 -27.24
C ALA A 430 -2.45 -5.87 -27.80
N ARG A 431 -2.22 -6.87 -26.93
CA ARG A 431 -1.82 -8.22 -27.35
C ARG A 431 -2.92 -8.93 -28.15
N VAL A 432 -4.18 -8.79 -27.73
CA VAL A 432 -5.33 -9.37 -28.44
C VAL A 432 -5.43 -8.72 -29.83
N ALA A 433 -5.37 -7.40 -29.94
CA ALA A 433 -5.42 -6.69 -31.22
C ALA A 433 -4.28 -7.11 -32.16
N ALA A 434 -3.05 -7.27 -31.63
CA ALA A 434 -1.91 -7.75 -32.40
C ALA A 434 -2.11 -9.22 -32.86
N TRP A 435 -2.67 -10.07 -32.02
CA TRP A 435 -3.01 -11.45 -32.33
C TRP A 435 -4.10 -11.53 -33.40
N ASP A 436 -5.19 -10.77 -33.28
CA ASP A 436 -6.27 -10.70 -34.27
C ASP A 436 -5.73 -10.29 -35.65
N LYS A 437 -4.86 -9.28 -35.69
CA LYS A 437 -4.21 -8.81 -36.93
C LYS A 437 -3.35 -9.92 -37.58
N ARG A 438 -2.61 -10.67 -36.78
CA ARG A 438 -1.81 -11.80 -37.27
C ARG A 438 -2.67 -12.94 -37.77
N LEU A 439 -3.74 -13.28 -37.03
CA LEU A 439 -4.68 -14.33 -37.41
C LEU A 439 -5.39 -14.01 -38.74
N ALA A 440 -5.80 -12.75 -38.91
CA ALA A 440 -6.43 -12.29 -40.15
C ALA A 440 -5.45 -12.29 -41.35
N ALA A 441 -4.15 -12.14 -41.11
CA ALA A 441 -3.12 -12.14 -42.14
C ALA A 441 -2.58 -13.56 -42.46
N ALA A 442 -2.80 -14.54 -41.59
CA ALA A 442 -2.29 -15.91 -41.76
C ALA A 442 -2.94 -16.62 -42.95
N LYS A 443 -2.12 -17.26 -43.79
CA LYS A 443 -2.56 -17.89 -45.03
C LYS A 443 -2.49 -19.40 -45.00
N ASP A 444 -1.70 -19.98 -44.12
CA ASP A 444 -1.52 -21.43 -44.02
C ASP A 444 -2.10 -22.02 -42.74
N GLN A 445 -2.52 -23.27 -42.80
CA GLN A 445 -3.14 -23.98 -41.68
C GLN A 445 -2.24 -24.17 -40.45
N PRO A 446 -0.93 -24.44 -40.59
CA PRO A 446 0.00 -24.53 -39.48
C PRO A 446 0.07 -23.22 -38.67
N GLU A 447 0.18 -22.07 -39.33
CA GLU A 447 0.21 -20.75 -38.68
C GLU A 447 -1.12 -20.46 -37.97
N ILE A 448 -2.25 -20.69 -38.67
CA ILE A 448 -3.59 -20.50 -38.10
C ILE A 448 -3.74 -21.36 -36.83
N SER A 449 -3.39 -22.64 -36.92
CA SER A 449 -3.48 -23.57 -35.79
C SER A 449 -2.58 -23.14 -34.63
N PHE A 450 -1.37 -22.66 -34.91
CA PHE A 450 -0.46 -22.12 -33.90
C PHE A 450 -1.05 -20.89 -33.22
N LEU A 451 -1.59 -19.93 -33.98
CA LEU A 451 -2.19 -18.72 -33.43
C LEU A 451 -3.41 -19.03 -32.58
N LEU A 452 -4.32 -19.90 -33.04
CA LEU A 452 -5.49 -20.31 -32.26
C LEU A 452 -5.12 -20.96 -30.93
N LYS A 453 -4.07 -21.82 -30.92
CA LYS A 453 -3.56 -22.44 -29.69
C LYS A 453 -2.92 -21.43 -28.73
N ASN A 454 -2.36 -20.34 -29.25
CA ASN A 454 -1.64 -19.32 -28.50
C ASN A 454 -2.41 -17.98 -28.40
N LYS A 455 -3.74 -18.05 -28.42
CA LYS A 455 -4.57 -16.87 -28.18
C LYS A 455 -4.22 -16.24 -26.82
N PRO A 456 -4.02 -14.93 -26.75
CA PRO A 456 -3.83 -14.24 -25.48
C PRO A 456 -4.98 -14.53 -24.52
N VAL A 457 -4.65 -14.72 -23.24
CA VAL A 457 -5.60 -14.99 -22.17
C VAL A 457 -5.44 -13.91 -21.10
N TRP A 458 -6.54 -13.34 -20.67
CA TRP A 458 -6.56 -12.50 -19.47
C TRP A 458 -6.23 -13.37 -18.26
N ASN A 459 -5.19 -13.01 -17.52
CA ASN A 459 -4.64 -13.87 -16.47
C ASN A 459 -4.43 -13.11 -15.14
N THR A 460 -5.31 -12.15 -14.85
CA THR A 460 -5.31 -11.39 -13.59
C THR A 460 -6.67 -11.51 -12.91
N VAL A 461 -6.65 -11.77 -11.60
CA VAL A 461 -7.81 -11.70 -10.71
C VAL A 461 -7.60 -10.57 -9.71
N SER A 462 -8.59 -9.69 -9.64
CA SER A 462 -8.68 -8.62 -8.65
C SER A 462 -9.69 -9.03 -7.58
N MET A 463 -9.27 -9.03 -6.32
CA MET A 463 -10.13 -9.31 -5.17
C MET A 463 -10.11 -8.12 -4.22
N TYR A 464 -11.26 -7.82 -3.63
CA TYR A 464 -11.39 -6.80 -2.60
C TYR A 464 -12.07 -7.36 -1.36
N ALA A 465 -11.49 -7.10 -0.20
CA ALA A 465 -12.20 -7.24 1.06
C ALA A 465 -13.06 -5.98 1.23
N LEU A 466 -14.39 -6.19 1.26
CA LEU A 466 -15.36 -5.12 1.41
C LEU A 466 -15.65 -4.84 2.88
N THR A 467 -16.08 -3.61 3.16
CA THR A 467 -16.68 -3.26 4.45
C THR A 467 -18.10 -3.82 4.55
N PRO A 468 -18.63 -4.06 5.76
CA PRO A 468 -20.07 -4.19 5.93
C PRO A 468 -20.81 -2.95 5.41
N ASP A 469 -22.07 -3.10 5.01
CA ASP A 469 -22.86 -1.99 4.48
C ASP A 469 -23.03 -0.87 5.50
N THR A 470 -23.34 -1.23 6.74
CA THR A 470 -23.50 -0.28 7.85
C THR A 470 -22.85 -0.83 9.11
N TYR A 471 -21.99 -0.02 9.74
CA TYR A 471 -21.32 -0.41 11.00
C TYR A 471 -21.02 0.76 11.94
N THR A 472 -21.21 2.00 11.53
CA THR A 472 -21.01 3.17 12.38
C THR A 472 -21.90 3.11 13.61
N LYS A 473 -21.32 3.36 14.78
CA LYS A 473 -22.03 3.53 16.05
C LYS A 473 -21.97 4.98 16.47
N PHE A 474 -23.01 5.40 17.18
CA PHE A 474 -23.12 6.76 17.71
C PHE A 474 -23.25 6.70 19.22
N THR A 475 -22.70 7.71 19.89
CA THR A 475 -22.87 7.93 21.32
C THR A 475 -24.30 8.39 21.63
N ALA A 476 -24.65 8.46 22.91
CA ALA A 476 -25.96 8.97 23.34
C ALA A 476 -26.20 10.44 22.91
N THR A 477 -25.13 11.21 22.66
CA THR A 477 -25.22 12.59 22.15
C THR A 477 -25.30 12.66 20.63
N GLY A 478 -25.26 11.52 19.93
CA GLY A 478 -25.29 11.44 18.47
C GLY A 478 -23.92 11.61 17.79
N ALA A 479 -22.86 11.84 18.53
CA ALA A 479 -21.51 11.87 17.96
C ALA A 479 -21.04 10.48 17.56
N PRO A 480 -20.19 10.33 16.52
CA PRO A 480 -19.57 9.05 16.17
C PRO A 480 -18.80 8.45 17.34
N ASP A 481 -19.00 7.18 17.61
CA ASP A 481 -18.34 6.45 18.71
C ASP A 481 -17.05 5.77 18.18
N LEU A 482 -15.92 6.45 18.29
CA LEU A 482 -14.61 5.94 17.93
C LEU A 482 -14.06 4.88 18.91
N THR A 483 -14.81 4.55 19.97
CA THR A 483 -14.46 3.47 20.91
C THR A 483 -15.20 2.16 20.62
N ALA A 484 -16.16 2.20 19.70
CA ALA A 484 -16.89 1.02 19.23
C ALA A 484 -15.93 -0.01 18.58
N PRO A 485 -16.35 -1.27 18.42
CA PRO A 485 -15.58 -2.23 17.67
C PRO A 485 -15.36 -1.77 16.22
N VAL A 486 -14.13 -1.94 15.73
CA VAL A 486 -13.77 -1.63 14.34
C VAL A 486 -14.52 -2.54 13.36
N ALA A 487 -14.70 -2.08 12.12
CA ALA A 487 -15.26 -2.91 11.04
C ALA A 487 -14.51 -4.25 10.92
N ILE A 488 -15.28 -5.32 10.71
CA ILE A 488 -14.74 -6.69 10.69
C ILE A 488 -13.98 -7.03 9.40
N SER A 489 -14.08 -6.22 8.36
CA SER A 489 -13.45 -6.40 7.07
C SER A 489 -13.35 -5.08 6.32
N GLY A 490 -12.51 -5.03 5.30
CA GLY A 490 -12.47 -3.99 4.28
C GLY A 490 -11.76 -2.70 4.67
N VAL A 491 -11.31 -2.54 5.91
CA VAL A 491 -10.68 -1.31 6.42
C VAL A 491 -9.25 -1.54 6.88
N GLY A 492 -8.41 -0.49 6.71
CA GLY A 492 -7.02 -0.50 7.16
C GLY A 492 -6.09 -1.23 6.21
N HIS A 493 -4.79 -1.13 6.49
CA HIS A 493 -3.75 -1.76 5.69
C HIS A 493 -3.50 -3.20 6.17
N GLU A 494 -3.52 -4.17 5.26
CA GLU A 494 -3.31 -5.60 5.54
C GLU A 494 -4.28 -6.21 6.60
N SER A 495 -5.45 -5.61 6.80
CA SER A 495 -6.43 -6.03 7.80
C SER A 495 -7.44 -7.03 7.22
N PHE A 496 -6.97 -8.21 6.86
CA PHE A 496 -7.80 -9.28 6.29
C PHE A 496 -8.15 -10.34 7.32
N THR A 497 -9.31 -10.98 7.15
CA THR A 497 -9.65 -12.18 7.92
C THR A 497 -8.78 -13.37 7.50
N LYS A 498 -8.71 -14.38 8.36
CA LYS A 498 -7.97 -15.61 8.03
C LYS A 498 -8.53 -16.30 6.79
N GLU A 499 -9.84 -16.31 6.65
CA GLU A 499 -10.55 -16.90 5.51
C GLU A 499 -10.22 -16.19 4.21
N GLN A 500 -10.19 -14.85 4.21
CA GLN A 500 -9.81 -14.04 3.05
C GLN A 500 -8.37 -14.31 2.63
N LEU A 501 -7.41 -14.25 3.57
CA LEU A 501 -5.99 -14.54 3.29
C LEU A 501 -5.78 -15.95 2.79
N MET A 502 -6.39 -16.96 3.43
CA MET A 502 -6.22 -18.35 3.01
C MET A 502 -6.89 -18.65 1.68
N THR A 503 -7.96 -17.95 1.34
CA THR A 503 -8.59 -18.04 0.01
C THR A 503 -7.67 -17.48 -1.06
N TRP A 504 -7.09 -16.30 -0.82
CA TRP A 504 -6.09 -15.71 -1.71
C TRP A 504 -4.89 -16.65 -1.93
N VAL A 505 -4.33 -17.24 -0.87
CA VAL A 505 -3.24 -18.23 -0.95
C VAL A 505 -3.64 -19.45 -1.78
N ARG A 506 -4.86 -19.98 -1.61
CA ARG A 506 -5.34 -21.13 -2.37
C ARG A 506 -5.55 -20.81 -3.85
N VAL A 507 -6.08 -19.62 -4.16
CA VAL A 507 -6.21 -19.14 -5.53
C VAL A 507 -4.83 -19.03 -6.19
N LEU A 508 -3.83 -18.48 -5.49
CA LEU A 508 -2.45 -18.44 -5.96
C LEU A 508 -1.86 -19.81 -6.24
N ALA A 509 -2.00 -20.74 -5.29
CA ALA A 509 -1.50 -22.11 -5.47
C ALA A 509 -2.16 -22.82 -6.65
N SER A 510 -3.48 -22.66 -6.81
CA SER A 510 -4.22 -23.20 -7.96
C SER A 510 -3.75 -22.58 -9.27
N SER A 511 -3.58 -21.26 -9.30
CA SER A 511 -3.13 -20.51 -10.47
C SER A 511 -1.72 -20.94 -10.89
N ALA A 512 -0.81 -21.14 -9.93
CA ALA A 512 0.53 -21.65 -10.20
C ALA A 512 0.51 -23.06 -10.80
N LYS A 513 -0.40 -23.94 -10.34
CA LYS A 513 -0.54 -25.32 -10.85
C LYS A 513 -1.06 -25.34 -12.28
N THR A 514 -2.09 -24.53 -12.57
CA THR A 514 -2.79 -24.54 -13.87
C THR A 514 -2.17 -23.61 -14.91
N GLY A 515 -1.36 -22.63 -14.49
CA GLY A 515 -0.86 -21.53 -15.34
C GLY A 515 -1.94 -20.50 -15.69
N LYS A 516 -3.12 -20.57 -15.08
CA LYS A 516 -4.26 -19.69 -15.32
C LYS A 516 -4.94 -19.33 -14.00
N VAL A 517 -5.47 -18.12 -13.92
CA VAL A 517 -6.37 -17.75 -12.82
C VAL A 517 -7.68 -18.55 -12.91
N PRO A 518 -8.38 -18.82 -11.79
CA PRO A 518 -9.70 -19.44 -11.81
C PRO A 518 -10.68 -18.60 -12.65
N SER A 519 -11.60 -19.27 -13.34
CA SER A 519 -12.68 -18.57 -14.04
C SER A 519 -13.64 -17.91 -13.05
N GLN A 520 -14.37 -16.89 -13.49
CA GLN A 520 -15.38 -16.21 -12.67
C GLN A 520 -16.42 -17.19 -12.11
N THR A 521 -16.81 -18.21 -12.89
CA THR A 521 -17.71 -19.27 -12.43
C THR A 521 -17.13 -20.01 -11.21
N VAL A 522 -15.84 -20.33 -11.21
CA VAL A 522 -15.18 -20.98 -10.09
C VAL A 522 -15.08 -20.05 -8.89
N LEU A 523 -14.72 -18.79 -9.11
CA LEU A 523 -14.67 -17.77 -8.07
C LEU A 523 -16.03 -17.58 -7.41
N ASN A 524 -17.10 -17.45 -8.19
CA ASN A 524 -18.48 -17.31 -7.70
C ASN A 524 -18.96 -18.54 -6.88
N THR A 525 -18.32 -19.70 -7.07
CA THR A 525 -18.62 -20.91 -6.26
C THR A 525 -17.87 -20.88 -4.90
N ILE A 526 -16.70 -20.28 -4.86
CA ILE A 526 -15.85 -20.23 -3.66
C ILE A 526 -16.25 -19.08 -2.75
N LEU A 527 -16.57 -17.92 -3.32
CA LEU A 527 -16.71 -16.65 -2.61
C LEU A 527 -17.92 -16.51 -1.69
N PRO A 528 -19.10 -17.06 -1.99
CA PRO A 528 -20.23 -16.98 -1.07
C PRO A 528 -19.92 -17.58 0.32
N LYS A 529 -18.83 -18.35 0.40
CA LYS A 529 -18.35 -18.98 1.64
C LYS A 529 -17.34 -18.11 2.41
N VAL A 530 -16.89 -17.00 1.81
CA VAL A 530 -15.92 -16.09 2.42
C VAL A 530 -16.57 -14.73 2.59
N PRO A 531 -17.00 -14.37 3.80
CA PRO A 531 -17.70 -13.12 4.05
C PRO A 531 -16.88 -11.90 3.57
N TYR A 532 -17.56 -10.95 2.96
CA TYR A 532 -16.99 -9.67 2.52
C TYR A 532 -15.82 -9.78 1.53
N LEU A 533 -15.68 -10.89 0.82
CA LEU A 533 -14.69 -11.01 -0.25
C LEU A 533 -15.40 -10.87 -1.61
N ASN A 534 -14.99 -9.87 -2.38
CA ASN A 534 -15.51 -9.57 -3.71
C ASN A 534 -14.48 -9.90 -4.79
N THR A 535 -14.92 -10.51 -5.88
CA THR A 535 -14.12 -10.76 -7.10
C THR A 535 -14.88 -10.38 -8.36
N ASP A 536 -15.91 -9.56 -8.23
CA ASP A 536 -16.58 -8.99 -9.39
C ASP A 536 -15.53 -8.22 -10.22
N PRO A 537 -15.29 -8.58 -11.47
CA PRO A 537 -14.31 -7.92 -12.32
C PRO A 537 -14.68 -6.47 -12.66
N ASP A 538 -15.97 -6.13 -12.53
CA ASP A 538 -16.50 -4.79 -12.78
C ASP A 538 -16.50 -3.91 -11.52
N TYR A 539 -16.24 -4.50 -10.35
CA TYR A 539 -16.10 -3.73 -9.11
C TYR A 539 -14.77 -2.99 -9.09
N GLN A 540 -14.85 -1.68 -9.05
CA GLN A 540 -13.69 -0.80 -8.89
C GLN A 540 -13.96 0.18 -7.75
N PRO A 541 -13.16 0.18 -6.67
CA PRO A 541 -13.16 1.29 -5.73
C PRO A 541 -12.61 2.56 -6.40
N ALA A 542 -12.59 3.67 -5.66
CA ALA A 542 -12.07 4.92 -6.18
C ALA A 542 -10.66 4.75 -6.77
N GLU A 543 -10.47 5.26 -7.97
CA GLU A 543 -9.17 5.27 -8.66
C GLU A 543 -8.16 6.17 -7.96
N LEU A 544 -6.87 6.01 -8.26
CA LEU A 544 -5.86 6.99 -7.86
C LEU A 544 -6.20 8.34 -8.49
N LYS A 545 -6.06 9.41 -7.73
CA LYS A 545 -6.38 10.78 -8.17
C LYS A 545 -5.46 11.27 -9.29
N TYR A 546 -4.28 10.69 -9.41
CA TYR A 546 -3.34 10.94 -10.50
C TYR A 546 -3.17 9.66 -11.29
N GLN A 547 -3.46 9.75 -12.57
CA GLN A 547 -3.25 8.66 -13.53
C GLN A 547 -2.44 9.24 -14.70
N ASP A 548 -1.39 8.54 -15.11
CA ASP A 548 -0.60 8.88 -16.29
C ASP A 548 -1.27 8.36 -17.57
#